data_902cf05c69cf0edc9a56950f10f13a99
#
_entry.id   902cf05c69cf0edc9a56950f10f13a99
#
_cell.length_a   1.000
_cell.length_b   1.000
_cell.length_c   1.000
_cell.angle_alpha   90.00
_cell.angle_beta   90.00
_cell.angle_gamma   90.00
#
_symmetry.space_group_name_H-M   'P 1'
#
loop_
_entity.id
_entity.type
_entity.pdbx_description
1 polymer ?
#
loop_
_entity_poly.entity_id
_entity_poly.type
_entity_poly.pdbx_seq_one_letter_code
_entity_poly.pdbx_strand_id
1 'polypeptide(L)'
;MAEASEISNNVWQGPTPDLTDAHPQDIGFDLFIETHDVANLPNMRYLTNVSAKLDEGPQRLEFPSSGTVLAPSWTQVEVYDLIDTCRWIYHITNPEEPDQPVDADGDIPMVSLTAKARKVLIHCGDGYTESSLLAISYLMFAEGLPVHEAWLRLHCEKKRNFFAYPSDVTFLTSIQQRLLLESPAARNRSLPKTLEPGWLSRMDGSLPSRILPYMYLGNLTHANNPELLRALGIRRVLSIGEPVSWPSSEIDKWGSENLMMINEVQDNGIDPLTQEFTRCLKFIERGKADQTATLVHCRVGVSRSATICIAEVMASKGCFVRARRLNVIIQPHLRFVYELMKWDELLQQKRREPICRDLEWATIAHEIALMNKPYSKQQ
;
A
#
# COMPACT_ATOMS: atom_id res chain seq x y z
N MET A 1 -13.91 -5.59 1.11
CA MET A 1 -13.12 -4.86 2.14
C MET A 1 -11.70 -5.40 2.12
N ALA A 2 -10.70 -4.58 2.33
CA ALA A 2 -9.32 -5.07 2.43
C ALA A 2 -9.20 -5.84 3.75
N GLU A 3 -8.75 -7.08 3.70
CA GLU A 3 -8.47 -7.86 4.90
C GLU A 3 -7.19 -7.35 5.57
N ALA A 4 -7.09 -7.52 6.90
CA ALA A 4 -5.84 -7.24 7.61
C ALA A 4 -4.72 -8.14 7.06
N SER A 5 -3.51 -7.59 6.91
CA SER A 5 -2.34 -8.35 6.48
C SER A 5 -1.17 -8.14 7.42
N GLU A 6 -0.38 -9.18 7.64
CA GLU A 6 0.81 -9.11 8.47
C GLU A 6 1.90 -8.29 7.78
N ILE A 7 2.33 -7.20 8.43
CA ILE A 7 3.38 -6.31 7.92
C ILE A 7 4.76 -6.65 8.47
N SER A 8 4.83 -7.16 9.69
CA SER A 8 6.02 -7.70 10.33
C SER A 8 5.61 -8.78 11.32
N ASN A 9 6.55 -9.49 11.93
CA ASN A 9 6.25 -10.59 12.85
C ASN A 9 5.22 -10.20 13.93
N ASN A 10 4.06 -10.86 13.95
CA ASN A 10 2.93 -10.60 14.86
C ASN A 10 2.37 -9.16 14.81
N VAL A 11 2.71 -8.35 13.81
CA VAL A 11 2.14 -7.01 13.60
C VAL A 11 1.38 -6.97 12.30
N TRP A 12 0.13 -6.63 12.38
CA TRP A 12 -0.83 -6.60 11.28
C TRP A 12 -1.31 -5.18 11.03
N GLN A 13 -1.73 -4.91 9.82
CA GLN A 13 -2.39 -3.67 9.45
C GLN A 13 -3.65 -3.98 8.66
N GLY A 14 -4.71 -3.22 8.94
CA GLY A 14 -5.99 -3.46 8.29
C GLY A 14 -7.02 -2.36 8.56
N PRO A 15 -8.22 -2.51 7.97
CA PRO A 15 -9.34 -1.65 8.30
C PRO A 15 -9.81 -1.89 9.73
N THR A 16 -10.52 -0.89 10.28
CA THR A 16 -11.17 -1.05 11.59
C THR A 16 -12.07 -2.27 11.58
N PRO A 17 -11.85 -3.24 12.51
CA PRO A 17 -12.66 -4.45 12.55
C PRO A 17 -14.12 -4.13 12.86
N ASP A 18 -15.04 -4.81 12.18
CA ASP A 18 -16.46 -4.74 12.51
C ASP A 18 -16.70 -5.59 13.76
N LEU A 19 -16.97 -4.92 14.87
CA LEU A 19 -17.23 -5.54 16.18
C LEU A 19 -18.72 -5.69 16.48
N THR A 20 -19.61 -5.42 15.52
CA THR A 20 -21.06 -5.51 15.76
C THR A 20 -21.53 -6.91 16.05
N ASP A 21 -20.88 -7.93 15.46
CA ASP A 21 -21.26 -9.35 15.58
C ASP A 21 -20.17 -10.23 16.25
N ALA A 22 -18.99 -9.68 16.58
CA ALA A 22 -17.87 -10.45 17.13
C ALA A 22 -17.31 -9.81 18.41
N HIS A 23 -17.05 -10.64 19.42
CA HIS A 23 -16.29 -10.19 20.58
C HIS A 23 -14.83 -9.93 20.19
N PRO A 24 -14.15 -8.89 20.74
CA PRO A 24 -12.74 -8.61 20.46
C PRO A 24 -11.83 -9.84 20.64
N GLN A 25 -12.18 -10.76 21.54
CA GLN A 25 -11.45 -12.01 21.77
C GLN A 25 -11.53 -12.98 20.59
N ASP A 26 -12.60 -12.92 19.79
CA ASP A 26 -12.81 -13.84 18.65
C ASP A 26 -12.01 -13.43 17.42
N ILE A 27 -11.52 -12.16 17.38
CA ILE A 27 -10.75 -11.62 16.25
C ILE A 27 -9.28 -12.06 16.29
N GLY A 28 -8.80 -12.55 17.42
CA GLY A 28 -7.48 -13.18 17.56
C GLY A 28 -6.30 -12.22 17.66
N PHE A 29 -6.54 -10.94 18.01
CA PHE A 29 -5.51 -9.95 18.33
C PHE A 29 -5.51 -9.64 19.83
N ASP A 30 -4.31 -9.44 20.40
CA ASP A 30 -4.13 -9.07 21.81
C ASP A 30 -4.14 -7.54 21.99
N LEU A 31 -3.79 -6.78 20.95
CA LEU A 31 -3.75 -5.32 20.97
C LEU A 31 -4.30 -4.73 19.67
N PHE A 32 -5.15 -3.74 19.79
CA PHE A 32 -5.70 -2.92 18.71
C PHE A 32 -5.14 -1.51 18.84
N ILE A 33 -4.43 -1.01 17.82
CA ILE A 33 -3.93 0.36 17.73
C ILE A 33 -4.75 1.09 16.69
N GLU A 34 -5.63 1.97 17.16
CA GLU A 34 -6.47 2.79 16.32
C GLU A 34 -5.81 4.14 16.03
N THR A 35 -5.70 4.48 14.75
CA THR A 35 -5.16 5.77 14.34
C THR A 35 -6.28 6.74 14.02
N HIS A 36 -6.26 7.94 14.65
CA HIS A 36 -7.23 8.99 14.41
C HIS A 36 -6.71 10.39 14.79
N ASP A 37 -7.36 11.44 14.26
CA ASP A 37 -6.85 12.83 14.26
C ASP A 37 -6.71 13.49 15.63
N VAL A 38 -7.49 13.05 16.61
CA VAL A 38 -7.49 13.65 17.96
C VAL A 38 -6.63 12.88 18.96
N ALA A 39 -6.01 11.78 18.54
CA ALA A 39 -5.12 11.02 19.40
C ALA A 39 -3.80 11.75 19.65
N ASN A 40 -3.23 11.51 20.82
CA ASN A 40 -1.88 11.94 21.17
C ASN A 40 -0.91 10.77 21.11
N LEU A 41 0.39 11.06 20.94
CA LEU A 41 1.42 10.05 21.05
C LEU A 41 1.41 9.42 22.44
N PRO A 42 1.37 8.08 22.54
CA PRO A 42 1.43 7.39 23.82
C PRO A 42 2.82 7.51 24.42
N ASN A 43 2.91 7.97 25.68
CA ASN A 43 4.16 7.99 26.42
C ASN A 43 4.44 6.62 27.08
N MET A 44 5.67 6.40 27.54
CA MET A 44 6.09 5.13 28.16
C MET A 44 5.23 4.72 29.36
N ARG A 45 4.76 5.68 30.17
CA ARG A 45 3.89 5.37 31.32
C ARG A 45 2.56 4.75 30.86
N TYR A 46 1.98 5.31 29.80
CA TYR A 46 0.75 4.77 29.22
C TYR A 46 0.96 3.38 28.60
N LEU A 47 2.04 3.20 27.83
CA LEU A 47 2.40 1.90 27.23
C LEU A 47 2.62 0.82 28.29
N THR A 48 3.30 1.15 29.41
CA THR A 48 3.50 0.23 30.54
C THR A 48 2.15 -0.17 31.17
N ASN A 49 1.22 0.76 31.32
CA ASN A 49 -0.12 0.45 31.85
C ASN A 49 -0.91 -0.47 30.92
N VAL A 50 -0.80 -0.29 29.61
CA VAL A 50 -1.42 -1.19 28.62
C VAL A 50 -0.80 -2.59 28.71
N SER A 51 0.54 -2.67 28.81
CA SER A 51 1.24 -3.97 28.97
C SER A 51 0.75 -4.76 30.15
N ALA A 52 0.55 -4.12 31.30
CA ALA A 52 0.10 -4.78 32.53
C ALA A 52 -1.28 -5.43 32.39
N LYS A 53 -2.09 -4.97 31.43
CA LYS A 53 -3.46 -5.46 31.19
C LYS A 53 -3.57 -6.47 30.04
N LEU A 54 -2.50 -6.70 29.26
CA LEU A 54 -2.53 -7.61 28.11
C LEU A 54 -2.87 -9.07 28.50
N ASP A 55 -2.61 -9.46 29.74
CA ASP A 55 -2.97 -10.79 30.26
C ASP A 55 -4.45 -10.89 30.68
N GLU A 56 -5.10 -9.76 30.90
CA GLU A 56 -6.51 -9.69 31.27
C GLU A 56 -7.45 -9.80 30.04
N GLY A 57 -6.93 -9.55 28.83
CA GLY A 57 -7.65 -9.62 27.57
C GLY A 57 -7.17 -8.59 26.54
N PRO A 58 -7.82 -8.56 25.36
CA PRO A 58 -7.45 -7.62 24.30
C PRO A 58 -7.51 -6.16 24.77
N GLN A 59 -6.46 -5.40 24.49
CA GLN A 59 -6.34 -3.98 24.85
C GLN A 59 -6.48 -3.08 23.62
N ARG A 60 -6.77 -1.79 23.86
CA ARG A 60 -6.83 -0.74 22.83
C ARG A 60 -5.83 0.35 23.14
N LEU A 61 -5.20 0.85 22.11
CA LEU A 61 -4.29 1.98 22.11
C LEU A 61 -4.70 2.95 21.01
N GLU A 62 -4.69 4.23 21.30
CA GLU A 62 -4.89 5.29 20.31
C GLU A 62 -3.55 5.85 19.86
N PHE A 63 -3.44 6.20 18.57
CA PHE A 63 -2.23 6.76 17.99
C PHE A 63 -2.60 7.88 16.99
N PRO A 64 -1.79 8.94 16.84
CA PRO A 64 -2.07 10.01 15.89
C PRO A 64 -2.19 9.52 14.45
N SER A 65 -3.16 10.06 13.74
CA SER A 65 -3.36 9.82 12.32
C SER A 65 -2.19 10.36 11.49
N SER A 66 -1.88 9.65 10.41
CA SER A 66 -0.92 10.11 9.40
C SER A 66 -1.36 11.44 8.80
N GLY A 67 -0.39 12.32 8.50
CA GLY A 67 -0.65 13.64 7.91
C GLY A 67 -1.10 14.71 8.91
N THR A 68 -1.45 14.37 10.14
CA THR A 68 -1.79 15.35 11.19
C THR A 68 -0.56 15.98 11.81
N VAL A 69 0.56 15.30 11.70
CA VAL A 69 1.83 15.74 12.21
C VAL A 69 2.49 16.68 11.24
N LEU A 70 2.33 17.97 11.50
CA LEU A 70 2.98 19.01 10.70
C LEU A 70 4.46 19.12 11.08
N ALA A 71 5.37 18.62 10.23
CA ALA A 71 6.77 19.05 10.34
C ALA A 71 6.81 20.60 10.14
N PRO A 72 7.48 21.39 10.97
CA PRO A 72 8.61 21.14 11.88
C PRO A 72 8.27 21.13 13.37
N SER A 73 7.04 20.88 13.77
CA SER A 73 6.56 21.11 15.13
C SER A 73 6.76 19.94 16.10
N TRP A 74 7.26 18.81 15.63
CA TRP A 74 7.57 17.71 16.54
C TRP A 74 8.71 18.09 17.48
N THR A 75 8.39 18.07 18.75
CA THR A 75 9.40 18.24 19.79
C THR A 75 10.28 17.00 19.90
N GLN A 76 11.44 17.12 20.56
CA GLN A 76 12.25 15.94 20.81
C GLN A 76 11.51 14.88 21.63
N VAL A 77 10.59 15.28 22.48
CA VAL A 77 9.76 14.37 23.31
C VAL A 77 8.89 13.50 22.42
N GLU A 78 8.20 14.08 21.44
CA GLU A 78 7.31 13.36 20.52
C GLU A 78 8.10 12.38 19.65
N VAL A 79 9.33 12.75 19.25
CA VAL A 79 10.21 11.82 18.53
C VAL A 79 10.59 10.62 19.41
N TYR A 80 10.86 10.84 20.70
CA TYR A 80 11.12 9.74 21.64
C TYR A 80 9.88 8.88 21.84
N ASP A 81 8.70 9.47 22.02
CA ASP A 81 7.46 8.74 22.21
C ASP A 81 7.12 7.86 21.00
N LEU A 82 7.39 8.32 19.76
CA LEU A 82 7.24 7.50 18.56
C LEU A 82 8.22 6.30 18.57
N ILE A 83 9.51 6.54 18.86
CA ILE A 83 10.53 5.48 18.88
C ILE A 83 10.23 4.49 20.00
N ASP A 84 9.83 4.98 21.17
CA ASP A 84 9.43 4.15 22.31
C ASP A 84 8.19 3.32 22.01
N THR A 85 7.22 3.87 21.26
CA THR A 85 6.07 3.11 20.79
C THR A 85 6.50 1.97 19.86
N CYS A 86 7.37 2.24 18.88
CA CYS A 86 7.90 1.20 17.99
C CYS A 86 8.67 0.12 18.76
N ARG A 87 9.53 0.53 19.71
CA ARG A 87 10.29 -0.37 20.58
C ARG A 87 9.37 -1.23 21.43
N TRP A 88 8.34 -0.62 22.02
CA TRP A 88 7.36 -1.32 22.84
C TRP A 88 6.57 -2.37 22.04
N ILE A 89 6.07 -2.00 20.86
CA ILE A 89 5.38 -2.95 19.95
C ILE A 89 6.33 -4.10 19.63
N TYR A 90 7.61 -3.81 19.32
CA TYR A 90 8.58 -4.86 19.01
C TYR A 90 8.77 -5.84 20.18
N HIS A 91 8.92 -5.36 21.41
CA HIS A 91 9.11 -6.22 22.56
C HIS A 91 7.91 -7.10 22.89
N ILE A 92 6.68 -6.59 22.78
CA ILE A 92 5.49 -7.41 23.04
C ILE A 92 5.20 -8.44 21.94
N THR A 93 5.66 -8.17 20.71
CA THR A 93 5.44 -9.06 19.56
C THR A 93 6.59 -10.05 19.35
N ASN A 94 7.79 -9.74 19.88
CA ASN A 94 9.01 -10.56 19.82
C ASN A 94 9.61 -10.67 21.22
N PRO A 95 8.97 -11.35 22.15
CA PRO A 95 9.55 -11.55 23.47
C PRO A 95 10.85 -12.34 23.30
N GLU A 96 11.95 -11.78 23.83
CA GLU A 96 13.22 -12.52 23.93
C GLU A 96 13.00 -13.71 24.85
N GLU A 97 13.47 -14.89 24.47
CA GLU A 97 13.61 -15.98 25.43
C GLU A 97 14.53 -15.45 26.54
N PRO A 98 14.11 -15.50 27.81
CA PRO A 98 15.00 -15.07 28.89
C PRO A 98 16.29 -15.88 28.76
N ASP A 99 17.43 -15.19 28.69
CA ASP A 99 18.74 -15.81 28.87
C ASP A 99 18.61 -16.66 30.14
N GLN A 100 18.58 -17.98 29.98
CA GLN A 100 18.41 -18.87 31.11
C GLN A 100 19.56 -18.61 32.07
N PRO A 101 19.33 -18.08 33.27
CA PRO A 101 20.38 -18.05 34.26
C PRO A 101 20.64 -19.51 34.63
N VAL A 102 21.73 -20.05 34.09
CA VAL A 102 22.26 -21.33 34.56
C VAL A 102 22.72 -21.04 35.99
N ASP A 103 22.01 -21.61 36.96
CA ASP A 103 22.48 -21.52 38.32
C ASP A 103 23.81 -22.24 38.46
N ALA A 104 24.50 -21.97 39.55
CA ALA A 104 25.86 -22.48 39.78
C ALA A 104 25.96 -24.02 39.82
N ASP A 105 24.82 -24.71 39.85
CA ASP A 105 24.69 -26.17 39.91
C ASP A 105 24.23 -26.81 38.58
N GLY A 106 23.93 -26.01 37.54
CA GLY A 106 23.60 -26.50 36.20
C GLY A 106 22.15 -26.97 36.03
N ASP A 107 21.31 -26.74 37.01
CA ASP A 107 19.87 -27.08 36.95
C ASP A 107 19.08 -25.93 36.31
N ILE A 108 18.27 -26.26 35.28
CA ILE A 108 17.36 -25.33 34.63
C ILE A 108 16.14 -25.14 35.54
N PRO A 109 15.85 -23.92 36.04
CA PRO A 109 14.65 -23.69 36.83
C PRO A 109 13.42 -24.04 36.00
N MET A 110 12.54 -24.91 36.52
CA MET A 110 11.38 -25.46 35.84
C MET A 110 10.21 -24.48 35.65
N VAL A 111 10.45 -23.17 35.69
CA VAL A 111 9.45 -22.14 35.45
C VAL A 111 10.05 -21.06 34.55
N SER A 112 10.30 -21.40 33.30
CA SER A 112 10.38 -20.41 32.26
C SER A 112 8.94 -20.04 31.85
N LEU A 113 8.40 -18.99 32.43
CA LEU A 113 7.25 -18.28 31.88
C LEU A 113 7.76 -17.62 30.58
N THR A 114 7.74 -18.39 29.48
CA THR A 114 7.96 -17.83 28.13
C THR A 114 6.90 -16.78 27.92
N ALA A 115 7.29 -15.51 27.89
CA ALA A 115 6.37 -14.41 27.62
C ALA A 115 5.71 -14.68 26.26
N LYS A 116 4.39 -14.80 26.25
CA LYS A 116 3.62 -15.09 25.04
C LYS A 116 3.77 -13.92 24.06
N ALA A 117 4.21 -14.19 22.83
CA ALA A 117 4.21 -13.19 21.76
C ALA A 117 2.78 -12.67 21.50
N ARG A 118 2.61 -11.35 21.50
CA ARG A 118 1.31 -10.70 21.32
C ARG A 118 1.08 -10.38 19.86
N LYS A 119 -0.17 -10.53 19.40
CA LYS A 119 -0.60 -10.13 18.08
C LYS A 119 -1.18 -8.72 18.11
N VAL A 120 -0.64 -7.83 17.29
CA VAL A 120 -1.01 -6.41 17.22
C VAL A 120 -1.68 -6.12 15.90
N LEU A 121 -2.81 -5.42 15.92
CA LEU A 121 -3.47 -4.86 14.76
C LEU A 121 -3.39 -3.34 14.79
N ILE A 122 -2.69 -2.74 13.83
CA ILE A 122 -2.72 -1.31 13.54
C ILE A 122 -3.86 -1.09 12.54
N HIS A 123 -4.82 -0.22 12.87
CA HIS A 123 -5.99 -0.04 12.02
C HIS A 123 -6.47 1.41 11.93
N CYS A 124 -7.14 1.71 10.83
CA CYS A 124 -7.88 2.95 10.56
C CYS A 124 -9.08 2.64 9.67
N GLY A 125 -9.86 3.64 9.32
CA GLY A 125 -11.08 3.46 8.54
C GLY A 125 -10.90 2.68 7.24
N ASP A 126 -9.89 2.99 6.44
CA ASP A 126 -9.58 2.30 5.18
C ASP A 126 -8.50 1.20 5.31
N GLY A 127 -7.76 1.19 6.41
CA GLY A 127 -6.74 0.20 6.73
C GLY A 127 -5.35 0.48 6.16
N TYR A 128 -5.09 1.66 5.59
CA TYR A 128 -3.78 1.97 5.00
C TYR A 128 -3.42 3.46 4.90
N THR A 129 -4.35 4.42 5.01
CA THR A 129 -4.05 5.84 4.85
C THR A 129 -3.63 6.46 6.18
N GLU A 130 -4.53 6.50 7.17
CA GLU A 130 -4.29 7.15 8.45
C GLU A 130 -3.30 6.39 9.35
N SER A 131 -3.11 5.11 9.10
CA SER A 131 -2.18 4.25 9.84
C SER A 131 -0.78 4.15 9.21
N SER A 132 -0.50 4.85 8.10
CA SER A 132 0.75 4.71 7.34
C SER A 132 1.98 5.21 8.10
N LEU A 133 1.87 6.30 8.87
CA LEU A 133 2.98 6.82 9.69
C LEU A 133 3.49 5.77 10.66
N LEU A 134 2.61 5.18 11.47
CA LEU A 134 3.00 4.16 12.44
C LEU A 134 3.51 2.89 11.76
N ALA A 135 2.86 2.44 10.69
CA ALA A 135 3.27 1.24 9.98
C ALA A 135 4.67 1.37 9.36
N ILE A 136 4.97 2.51 8.72
CA ILE A 136 6.30 2.77 8.14
C ILE A 136 7.34 2.90 9.26
N SER A 137 7.07 3.69 10.33
CA SER A 137 7.97 3.87 11.47
C SER A 137 8.30 2.54 12.13
N TYR A 138 7.30 1.71 12.36
CA TYR A 138 7.51 0.40 12.96
C TYR A 138 8.36 -0.51 12.08
N LEU A 139 8.12 -0.54 10.76
CA LEU A 139 8.91 -1.37 9.85
C LEU A 139 10.36 -0.88 9.74
N MET A 140 10.58 0.45 9.73
CA MET A 140 11.92 1.04 9.81
C MET A 140 12.64 0.57 11.07
N PHE A 141 11.95 0.61 12.23
CA PHE A 141 12.52 0.19 13.51
C PHE A 141 12.77 -1.32 13.57
N ALA A 142 11.74 -2.13 13.31
CA ALA A 142 11.80 -3.58 13.50
C ALA A 142 12.82 -4.26 12.56
N GLU A 143 12.92 -3.77 11.32
CA GLU A 143 13.73 -4.41 10.28
C GLU A 143 14.99 -3.62 9.88
N GLY A 144 15.19 -2.44 10.47
CA GLY A 144 16.37 -1.60 10.21
C GLY A 144 16.38 -1.02 8.80
N LEU A 145 15.21 -0.70 8.23
CA LEU A 145 15.05 -0.21 6.87
C LEU A 145 14.99 1.32 6.82
N PRO A 146 15.61 1.97 5.82
CA PRO A 146 15.37 3.38 5.55
C PRO A 146 13.92 3.60 5.08
N VAL A 147 13.41 4.83 5.22
CA VAL A 147 12.00 5.17 4.97
C VAL A 147 11.51 4.72 3.60
N HIS A 148 12.29 4.92 2.54
CA HIS A 148 11.92 4.55 1.19
C HIS A 148 11.85 3.03 0.97
N GLU A 149 12.72 2.26 1.63
CA GLU A 149 12.68 0.79 1.58
C GLU A 149 11.52 0.23 2.40
N ALA A 150 11.26 0.77 3.59
CA ALA A 150 10.10 0.41 4.40
C ALA A 150 8.79 0.64 3.64
N TRP A 151 8.66 1.80 2.98
CA TRP A 151 7.49 2.12 2.18
C TRP A 151 7.33 1.19 0.97
N LEU A 152 8.40 0.99 0.19
CA LEU A 152 8.38 0.04 -0.94
C LEU A 152 8.06 -1.38 -0.49
N ARG A 153 8.57 -1.82 0.66
CA ARG A 153 8.30 -3.15 1.20
C ARG A 153 6.83 -3.34 1.56
N LEU A 154 6.23 -2.36 2.24
CA LEU A 154 4.79 -2.37 2.54
C LEU A 154 3.97 -2.41 1.25
N HIS A 155 4.36 -1.65 0.25
CA HIS A 155 3.64 -1.57 -1.01
C HIS A 155 3.80 -2.84 -1.87
N CYS A 156 5.02 -3.32 -2.07
CA CYS A 156 5.32 -4.41 -2.99
C CYS A 156 5.10 -5.79 -2.36
N GLU A 157 5.68 -6.03 -1.17
CA GLU A 157 5.68 -7.35 -0.56
C GLU A 157 4.40 -7.61 0.23
N LYS A 158 3.94 -6.62 0.98
CA LYS A 158 2.73 -6.74 1.78
C LYS A 158 1.47 -6.43 0.98
N LYS A 159 1.63 -6.04 -0.29
CA LYS A 159 0.56 -5.81 -1.28
C LYS A 159 -0.50 -4.80 -0.84
N ARG A 160 -0.05 -3.73 -0.18
CA ARG A 160 -0.91 -2.65 0.26
C ARG A 160 -0.61 -1.38 -0.51
N ASN A 161 -1.63 -0.75 -1.07
CA ASN A 161 -1.52 0.56 -1.73
C ASN A 161 -1.44 1.67 -0.68
N PHE A 162 -0.27 1.78 -0.04
CA PHE A 162 -0.03 2.79 0.97
C PHE A 162 -0.04 4.18 0.38
N PHE A 163 -0.70 5.10 1.08
CA PHE A 163 -0.52 6.52 0.90
C PHE A 163 0.30 7.05 2.08
N ALA A 164 1.51 7.51 1.81
CA ALA A 164 2.36 8.13 2.82
C ALA A 164 2.36 9.64 2.60
N TYR A 165 1.83 10.40 3.55
CA TYR A 165 1.81 11.86 3.45
C TYR A 165 3.22 12.42 3.29
N PRO A 166 3.46 13.37 2.37
CA PRO A 166 4.79 13.96 2.17
C PRO A 166 5.39 14.57 3.43
N SER A 167 4.55 15.12 4.32
CA SER A 167 4.95 15.59 5.65
C SER A 167 5.55 14.48 6.51
N ASP A 168 4.89 13.32 6.54
CA ASP A 168 5.35 12.17 7.32
C ASP A 168 6.64 11.58 6.75
N VAL A 169 6.73 11.49 5.41
CA VAL A 169 7.96 11.04 4.73
C VAL A 169 9.13 11.98 5.06
N THR A 170 8.92 13.30 5.00
CA THR A 170 9.93 14.30 5.36
C THR A 170 10.34 14.17 6.81
N PHE A 171 9.38 14.03 7.71
CA PHE A 171 9.61 13.83 9.14
C PHE A 171 10.41 12.55 9.39
N LEU A 172 9.96 11.40 8.88
CA LEU A 172 10.63 10.11 9.06
C LEU A 172 12.06 10.12 8.49
N THR A 173 12.27 10.80 7.36
CA THR A 173 13.60 11.01 6.80
C THR A 173 14.50 11.78 7.76
N SER A 174 13.98 12.83 8.42
CA SER A 174 14.75 13.65 9.36
C SER A 174 15.18 12.88 10.62
N ILE A 175 14.39 11.93 11.09
CA ILE A 175 14.66 11.12 12.29
C ILE A 175 15.23 9.73 11.96
N GLN A 176 15.36 9.38 10.69
CA GLN A 176 15.74 8.06 10.19
C GLN A 176 17.01 7.54 10.87
N GLN A 177 18.07 8.34 10.92
CA GLN A 177 19.34 7.90 11.51
C GLN A 177 19.16 7.47 12.97
N ARG A 178 18.40 8.22 13.74
CA ARG A 178 18.12 7.93 15.14
C ARG A 178 17.30 6.65 15.29
N LEU A 179 16.22 6.55 14.54
CA LEU A 179 15.32 5.39 14.57
C LEU A 179 16.06 4.11 14.19
N LEU A 180 16.96 4.17 13.20
CA LEU A 180 17.77 3.03 12.77
C LEU A 180 18.85 2.65 13.79
N LEU A 181 19.46 3.62 14.50
CA LEU A 181 20.44 3.33 15.56
C LEU A 181 19.83 2.55 16.73
N GLU A 182 18.57 2.78 17.00
CA GLU A 182 17.82 2.12 18.08
C GLU A 182 17.13 0.81 17.64
N SER A 183 17.17 0.49 16.34
CA SER A 183 16.62 -0.72 15.75
C SER A 183 17.32 -1.99 16.29
N PRO A 184 16.57 -3.03 16.66
CA PRO A 184 17.18 -4.32 17.03
C PRO A 184 17.98 -4.92 15.87
N ALA A 185 17.63 -4.65 14.62
CA ALA A 185 18.36 -5.10 13.44
C ALA A 185 19.73 -4.41 13.28
N ALA A 186 19.94 -3.22 13.88
CA ALA A 186 21.20 -2.49 13.82
C ALA A 186 22.29 -3.13 14.72
N ARG A 187 21.90 -3.90 15.73
CA ARG A 187 22.86 -4.53 16.66
C ARG A 187 23.86 -5.45 15.95
N ASN A 188 23.50 -5.97 14.77
CA ASN A 188 24.28 -6.96 14.01
C ASN A 188 24.71 -6.48 12.61
N ARG A 189 24.44 -5.23 12.24
CA ARG A 189 24.76 -4.70 10.89
C ARG A 189 25.34 -3.29 11.00
N SER A 190 26.37 -3.00 10.19
CA SER A 190 26.72 -1.60 9.92
C SER A 190 25.54 -0.93 9.25
N LEU A 191 25.09 0.21 9.80
CA LEU A 191 24.00 0.99 9.22
C LEU A 191 24.29 1.26 7.74
N PRO A 192 23.37 0.98 6.84
CA PRO A 192 23.55 1.30 5.44
C PRO A 192 23.77 2.80 5.30
N LYS A 193 24.83 3.22 4.60
CA LYS A 193 24.95 4.59 4.10
C LYS A 193 23.91 4.75 2.99
N THR A 194 22.66 4.92 3.36
CA THR A 194 21.58 5.06 2.40
C THR A 194 21.58 6.49 1.87
N LEU A 195 22.02 6.64 0.64
CA LEU A 195 21.68 7.81 -0.16
C LEU A 195 20.17 7.75 -0.41
N GLU A 196 19.47 8.80 0.03
CA GLU A 196 18.05 8.91 -0.28
C GLU A 196 17.86 8.92 -1.81
N PRO A 197 16.96 8.09 -2.34
CA PRO A 197 16.70 8.10 -3.76
C PRO A 197 16.03 9.41 -4.17
N GLY A 198 16.46 9.98 -5.31
CA GLY A 198 15.96 11.27 -5.77
C GLY A 198 14.45 11.31 -6.07
N TRP A 199 13.79 10.16 -6.16
CA TRP A 199 12.34 10.08 -6.36
C TRP A 199 11.55 10.37 -5.08
N LEU A 200 12.10 10.10 -3.89
CA LEU A 200 11.39 10.18 -2.63
C LEU A 200 10.77 11.56 -2.36
N SER A 201 11.55 12.62 -2.56
CA SER A 201 11.11 14.01 -2.36
C SER A 201 10.15 14.54 -3.42
N ARG A 202 9.95 13.79 -4.53
CA ARG A 202 9.09 14.18 -5.66
C ARG A 202 7.75 13.48 -5.67
N MET A 203 7.49 12.63 -4.68
CA MET A 203 6.24 11.86 -4.60
C MET A 203 5.12 12.68 -3.98
N ASP A 204 3.91 12.46 -4.49
CA ASP A 204 2.67 13.05 -3.99
C ASP A 204 2.04 12.27 -2.82
N GLY A 205 2.76 11.27 -2.31
CA GLY A 205 2.30 10.39 -1.24
C GLY A 205 1.79 9.03 -1.71
N SER A 206 1.54 8.87 -3.02
CA SER A 206 1.11 7.61 -3.60
C SER A 206 2.24 6.92 -4.37
N LEU A 207 2.13 5.60 -4.49
CA LEU A 207 2.93 4.77 -5.40
C LEU A 207 2.01 4.14 -6.46
N PRO A 208 2.54 3.77 -7.65
CA PRO A 208 1.76 3.06 -8.66
C PRO A 208 1.08 1.82 -8.07
N SER A 209 -0.23 1.70 -8.24
CA SER A 209 -0.99 0.55 -7.72
C SER A 209 -0.71 -0.71 -8.50
N ARG A 210 -0.28 -1.78 -7.84
CA ARG A 210 -0.05 -3.09 -8.48
C ARG A 210 -1.39 -3.79 -8.72
N ILE A 211 -1.82 -3.84 -9.96
CA ILE A 211 -3.09 -4.46 -10.38
C ILE A 211 -2.90 -5.96 -10.65
N LEU A 212 -1.84 -6.29 -11.37
CA LEU A 212 -1.40 -7.67 -11.64
C LEU A 212 0.11 -7.78 -11.38
N PRO A 213 0.67 -8.98 -11.21
CA PRO A 213 2.11 -9.15 -10.99
C PRO A 213 2.99 -8.43 -12.02
N TYR A 214 2.49 -8.25 -13.23
CA TYR A 214 3.17 -7.66 -14.37
C TYR A 214 2.59 -6.31 -14.81
N MET A 215 1.61 -5.74 -14.08
CA MET A 215 0.92 -4.50 -14.48
C MET A 215 0.63 -3.60 -13.28
N TYR A 216 1.03 -2.33 -13.42
CA TYR A 216 0.77 -1.27 -12.45
C TYR A 216 -0.09 -0.18 -13.08
N LEU A 217 -0.96 0.41 -12.28
CA LEU A 217 -1.75 1.60 -12.61
C LEU A 217 -1.13 2.82 -11.93
N GLY A 218 -0.89 3.89 -12.67
CA GLY A 218 -0.31 5.11 -12.11
C GLY A 218 -0.80 6.38 -12.77
N ASN A 219 -0.32 7.50 -12.22
CA ASN A 219 -0.52 8.85 -12.74
C ASN A 219 0.75 9.36 -13.47
N LEU A 220 0.68 10.59 -13.98
CA LEU A 220 1.80 11.21 -14.69
C LEU A 220 3.00 11.48 -13.77
N THR A 221 2.78 11.80 -12.49
CA THR A 221 3.85 11.98 -11.50
C THR A 221 4.64 10.69 -11.32
N HIS A 222 3.97 9.56 -11.18
CA HIS A 222 4.60 8.24 -11.14
C HIS A 222 5.41 7.97 -12.41
N ALA A 223 4.80 8.19 -13.57
CA ALA A 223 5.45 7.95 -14.87
C ALA A 223 6.71 8.80 -15.07
N ASN A 224 6.73 10.03 -14.55
CA ASN A 224 7.87 10.93 -14.65
C ASN A 224 9.02 10.64 -13.67
N ASN A 225 8.94 9.55 -12.90
CA ASN A 225 9.98 9.10 -11.99
C ASN A 225 10.60 7.75 -12.42
N PRO A 226 11.46 7.71 -13.44
CA PRO A 226 12.00 6.46 -13.98
C PRO A 226 12.82 5.66 -12.94
N GLU A 227 13.42 6.34 -11.96
CA GLU A 227 14.13 5.71 -10.85
C GLU A 227 13.18 4.92 -9.95
N LEU A 228 12.03 5.49 -9.58
CA LEU A 228 10.98 4.79 -8.84
C LEU A 228 10.45 3.59 -9.64
N LEU A 229 10.21 3.77 -10.92
CA LEU A 229 9.72 2.67 -11.75
C LEU A 229 10.70 1.49 -11.75
N ARG A 230 12.01 1.77 -11.84
CA ARG A 230 13.04 0.72 -11.72
C ARG A 230 13.03 0.03 -10.36
N ALA A 231 12.86 0.79 -9.29
CA ALA A 231 12.77 0.23 -7.92
C ALA A 231 11.56 -0.69 -7.74
N LEU A 232 10.45 -0.41 -8.45
CA LEU A 232 9.25 -1.25 -8.50
C LEU A 232 9.35 -2.44 -9.47
N GLY A 233 10.48 -2.61 -10.18
CA GLY A 233 10.63 -3.64 -11.19
C GLY A 233 9.87 -3.36 -12.50
N ILE A 234 9.39 -2.13 -12.69
CA ILE A 234 8.72 -1.69 -13.90
C ILE A 234 9.79 -1.38 -14.96
N ARG A 235 9.63 -1.92 -16.17
CA ARG A 235 10.54 -1.72 -17.29
C ARG A 235 9.85 -1.25 -18.56
N ARG A 236 8.53 -1.15 -18.55
CA ARG A 236 7.71 -0.70 -19.68
C ARG A 236 6.73 0.36 -19.23
N VAL A 237 6.49 1.35 -20.08
CA VAL A 237 5.52 2.41 -19.80
C VAL A 237 4.54 2.55 -20.96
N LEU A 238 3.27 2.45 -20.64
CA LEU A 238 2.15 2.70 -21.54
C LEU A 238 1.44 4.00 -21.13
N SER A 239 1.60 5.02 -21.93
CA SER A 239 1.06 6.37 -21.72
C SER A 239 -0.24 6.56 -22.49
N ILE A 240 -1.30 7.00 -21.81
CA ILE A 240 -2.61 7.26 -22.44
C ILE A 240 -2.94 8.75 -22.36
N GLY A 241 -2.77 9.45 -23.48
CA GLY A 241 -3.07 10.87 -23.65
C GLY A 241 -1.91 11.81 -23.31
N GLU A 242 -1.07 11.49 -22.34
CA GLU A 242 0.09 12.32 -21.97
C GLU A 242 1.40 11.52 -21.97
N PRO A 243 2.44 12.00 -22.71
CA PRO A 243 3.75 11.35 -22.72
C PRO A 243 4.51 11.57 -21.42
N VAL A 244 5.51 10.72 -21.17
CA VAL A 244 6.50 10.96 -20.13
C VAL A 244 7.40 12.14 -20.49
N SER A 245 7.78 12.92 -19.49
CA SER A 245 8.66 14.11 -19.65
C SER A 245 10.08 13.76 -19.21
N TRP A 246 10.68 12.73 -19.83
CA TRP A 246 12.04 12.31 -19.52
C TRP A 246 13.06 13.00 -20.40
N PRO A 247 14.30 13.23 -19.91
CA PRO A 247 15.43 13.62 -20.78
C PRO A 247 15.70 12.55 -21.83
N SER A 248 16.20 12.95 -23.00
CA SER A 248 16.52 12.02 -24.10
C SER A 248 17.46 10.90 -23.65
N SER A 249 18.46 11.22 -22.83
CA SER A 249 19.39 10.23 -22.26
C SER A 249 18.70 9.16 -21.39
N GLU A 250 17.58 9.47 -20.77
CA GLU A 250 16.80 8.53 -19.99
C GLU A 250 15.93 7.68 -20.90
N ILE A 251 15.33 8.27 -21.94
CA ILE A 251 14.56 7.57 -22.99
C ILE A 251 15.47 6.54 -23.69
N ASP A 252 16.70 6.94 -24.03
CA ASP A 252 17.68 6.06 -24.67
C ASP A 252 18.03 4.84 -23.78
N LYS A 253 18.16 5.02 -22.46
CA LYS A 253 18.42 3.95 -21.50
C LYS A 253 17.25 2.96 -21.36
N TRP A 254 16.01 3.43 -21.52
CA TRP A 254 14.83 2.59 -21.45
C TRP A 254 14.60 1.80 -22.73
N GLY A 255 14.99 2.37 -23.88
CA GLY A 255 14.69 1.85 -25.21
C GLY A 255 13.28 2.21 -25.67
N SER A 256 13.18 2.70 -26.90
CA SER A 256 11.88 3.15 -27.47
C SER A 256 10.83 2.04 -27.53
N GLU A 257 11.24 0.78 -27.64
CA GLU A 257 10.37 -0.40 -27.65
C GLU A 257 9.66 -0.65 -26.32
N ASN A 258 10.18 -0.06 -25.23
CA ASN A 258 9.61 -0.15 -23.89
C ASN A 258 8.70 1.03 -23.53
N LEU A 259 8.57 1.99 -24.44
CA LEU A 259 7.72 3.17 -24.27
C LEU A 259 6.65 3.16 -25.37
N MET A 260 5.40 3.10 -24.96
CA MET A 260 4.26 3.15 -25.88
C MET A 260 3.36 4.31 -25.53
N MET A 261 3.00 5.09 -26.55
CA MET A 261 2.10 6.23 -26.42
C MET A 261 0.81 6.01 -27.24
N ILE A 262 -0.32 6.23 -26.62
CA ILE A 262 -1.62 6.37 -27.26
C ILE A 262 -1.96 7.86 -27.25
N ASN A 263 -1.83 8.49 -28.41
CA ASN A 263 -2.13 9.90 -28.62
C ASN A 263 -3.65 10.12 -28.74
N GLU A 264 -4.07 11.38 -28.59
CA GLU A 264 -5.41 11.89 -28.98
C GLU A 264 -6.59 11.26 -28.21
N VAL A 265 -6.34 10.58 -27.10
CA VAL A 265 -7.40 10.09 -26.23
C VAL A 265 -7.51 11.01 -25.01
N GLN A 266 -8.51 11.87 -25.02
CA GLN A 266 -8.85 12.73 -23.88
C GLN A 266 -9.92 12.08 -22.99
N ASP A 267 -10.01 12.53 -21.74
CA ASP A 267 -11.03 12.06 -20.80
C ASP A 267 -12.33 12.87 -20.93
N ASN A 268 -12.79 13.04 -22.16
CA ASN A 268 -13.94 13.87 -22.56
C ASN A 268 -15.14 13.03 -23.04
N GLY A 269 -15.00 11.69 -23.11
CA GLY A 269 -16.02 10.78 -23.59
C GLY A 269 -16.26 10.83 -25.13
N ILE A 270 -15.40 11.51 -25.89
CA ILE A 270 -15.52 11.62 -27.35
C ILE A 270 -14.59 10.61 -28.03
N ASP A 271 -13.34 10.54 -27.59
CA ASP A 271 -12.30 9.75 -28.23
C ASP A 271 -12.42 8.27 -27.82
N PRO A 272 -12.62 7.35 -28.79
CA PRO A 272 -12.78 5.93 -28.48
C PRO A 272 -11.47 5.28 -28.09
N LEU A 273 -11.47 4.53 -26.99
CA LEU A 273 -10.29 3.78 -26.52
C LEU A 273 -10.33 2.30 -26.94
N THR A 274 -11.51 1.77 -27.33
CA THR A 274 -11.72 0.35 -27.70
C THR A 274 -10.80 -0.09 -28.83
N GLN A 275 -10.54 0.79 -29.80
CA GLN A 275 -9.69 0.46 -30.95
C GLN A 275 -8.24 0.19 -30.53
N GLU A 276 -7.79 0.79 -29.43
CA GLU A 276 -6.44 0.68 -28.89
C GLU A 276 -6.28 -0.51 -27.92
N PHE A 277 -7.38 -1.12 -27.43
CA PHE A 277 -7.29 -2.21 -26.46
C PHE A 277 -6.36 -3.34 -26.93
N THR A 278 -6.58 -3.85 -28.12
CA THR A 278 -5.75 -4.96 -28.63
C THR A 278 -4.26 -4.61 -28.71
N ARG A 279 -3.94 -3.38 -29.08
CA ARG A 279 -2.57 -2.88 -29.17
C ARG A 279 -1.94 -2.69 -27.79
N CYS A 280 -2.68 -2.10 -26.85
CA CYS A 280 -2.27 -1.92 -25.47
C CYS A 280 -2.04 -3.25 -24.76
N LEU A 281 -2.98 -4.20 -24.91
CA LEU A 281 -2.86 -5.51 -24.27
C LEU A 281 -1.69 -6.32 -24.84
N LYS A 282 -1.41 -6.24 -26.13
CA LYS A 282 -0.21 -6.85 -26.72
C LYS A 282 1.09 -6.26 -26.16
N PHE A 283 1.11 -4.97 -25.88
CA PHE A 283 2.27 -4.32 -25.26
C PHE A 283 2.48 -4.81 -23.82
N ILE A 284 1.41 -4.91 -23.04
CA ILE A 284 1.44 -5.45 -21.67
C ILE A 284 1.86 -6.91 -21.66
N GLU A 285 1.33 -7.73 -22.59
CA GLU A 285 1.66 -9.16 -22.70
C GLU A 285 3.14 -9.39 -23.04
N ARG A 286 3.77 -8.53 -23.84
CA ARG A 286 5.23 -8.57 -24.07
C ARG A 286 5.99 -8.38 -22.76
N GLY A 287 5.61 -7.38 -21.94
CA GLY A 287 6.23 -7.20 -20.62
C GLY A 287 6.08 -8.42 -19.72
N LYS A 288 4.91 -9.05 -19.74
CA LYS A 288 4.66 -10.28 -18.99
C LYS A 288 5.53 -11.45 -19.50
N ALA A 289 5.67 -11.59 -20.82
CA ALA A 289 6.54 -12.63 -21.42
C ALA A 289 8.02 -12.41 -21.06
N ASP A 290 8.48 -11.16 -21.02
CA ASP A 290 9.84 -10.77 -20.64
C ASP A 290 10.06 -10.77 -19.11
N GLN A 291 9.07 -11.22 -18.32
CA GLN A 291 9.08 -11.20 -16.84
C GLN A 291 9.31 -9.80 -16.24
N THR A 292 8.86 -8.75 -16.92
CA THR A 292 8.92 -7.37 -16.49
C THR A 292 7.52 -6.82 -16.26
N ALA A 293 7.43 -5.74 -15.45
CA ALA A 293 6.17 -5.06 -15.24
C ALA A 293 5.99 -3.86 -16.18
N THR A 294 4.73 -3.57 -16.52
CA THR A 294 4.31 -2.42 -17.30
C THR A 294 3.55 -1.44 -16.43
N LEU A 295 3.96 -0.16 -16.40
CA LEU A 295 3.15 0.93 -15.90
C LEU A 295 2.14 1.34 -16.98
N VAL A 296 0.86 1.36 -16.63
CA VAL A 296 -0.20 1.97 -17.44
C VAL A 296 -0.62 3.26 -16.77
N HIS A 297 -0.43 4.40 -17.43
CA HIS A 297 -0.74 5.68 -16.83
C HIS A 297 -1.50 6.61 -17.77
N CYS A 298 -2.19 7.56 -17.19
CA CYS A 298 -2.70 8.77 -17.83
C CYS A 298 -2.34 9.97 -16.92
N ARG A 299 -3.01 11.10 -17.08
CA ARG A 299 -2.71 12.28 -16.25
C ARG A 299 -2.93 12.03 -14.77
N VAL A 300 -4.13 11.54 -14.38
CA VAL A 300 -4.53 11.35 -12.98
C VAL A 300 -4.43 9.88 -12.53
N GLY A 301 -4.53 8.92 -13.45
CA GLY A 301 -4.43 7.50 -13.11
C GLY A 301 -5.76 6.82 -12.74
N VAL A 302 -6.92 7.46 -12.94
CA VAL A 302 -8.21 6.93 -12.45
C VAL A 302 -9.22 6.58 -13.54
N SER A 303 -9.08 7.09 -14.78
CA SER A 303 -10.04 6.89 -15.85
C SER A 303 -9.43 6.18 -17.06
N ARG A 304 -8.73 6.87 -17.98
CA ARG A 304 -8.16 6.31 -19.23
C ARG A 304 -7.25 5.10 -19.00
N SER A 305 -6.25 5.26 -18.15
CA SER A 305 -5.34 4.16 -17.80
C SER A 305 -6.03 3.05 -17.03
N ALA A 306 -6.97 3.39 -16.14
CA ALA A 306 -7.79 2.42 -15.43
C ALA A 306 -8.61 1.56 -16.38
N THR A 307 -9.15 2.15 -17.45
CA THR A 307 -9.89 1.43 -18.49
C THR A 307 -9.06 0.36 -19.17
N ILE A 308 -7.80 0.66 -19.52
CA ILE A 308 -6.87 -0.32 -20.09
C ILE A 308 -6.54 -1.44 -19.07
N CYS A 309 -6.32 -1.07 -17.80
CA CYS A 309 -6.07 -2.07 -16.76
C CYS A 309 -7.28 -3.01 -16.57
N ILE A 310 -8.50 -2.48 -16.59
CA ILE A 310 -9.72 -3.28 -16.51
C ILE A 310 -9.81 -4.21 -17.74
N ALA A 311 -9.58 -3.69 -18.95
CA ALA A 311 -9.63 -4.48 -20.19
C ALA A 311 -8.63 -5.67 -20.14
N GLU A 312 -7.43 -5.47 -19.60
CA GLU A 312 -6.43 -6.54 -19.41
C GLU A 312 -6.90 -7.56 -18.38
N VAL A 313 -7.45 -7.13 -17.25
CA VAL A 313 -7.96 -8.07 -16.23
C VAL A 313 -9.13 -8.89 -16.78
N MET A 314 -10.04 -8.28 -17.57
CA MET A 314 -11.12 -8.99 -18.25
C MET A 314 -10.58 -10.04 -19.23
N ALA A 315 -9.55 -9.67 -20.01
CA ALA A 315 -8.95 -10.57 -20.97
C ALA A 315 -8.22 -11.75 -20.29
N SER A 316 -7.49 -11.48 -19.20
CA SER A 316 -6.64 -12.46 -18.53
C SER A 316 -7.36 -13.30 -17.46
N LYS A 317 -8.39 -12.75 -16.80
CA LYS A 317 -9.12 -13.40 -15.69
C LYS A 317 -10.56 -13.77 -15.97
N GLY A 318 -11.10 -13.34 -17.12
CA GLY A 318 -12.41 -13.74 -17.57
C GLY A 318 -13.60 -13.13 -16.80
N CYS A 319 -13.40 -12.03 -16.06
CA CYS A 319 -14.46 -11.48 -15.23
C CYS A 319 -14.46 -9.95 -15.18
N PHE A 320 -15.51 -9.32 -15.66
CA PHE A 320 -15.69 -7.86 -15.64
C PHE A 320 -15.83 -7.30 -14.20
N VAL A 321 -16.68 -7.92 -13.38
CA VAL A 321 -16.94 -7.46 -12.00
C VAL A 321 -15.68 -7.54 -11.15
N ARG A 322 -14.89 -8.61 -11.31
CA ARG A 322 -13.64 -8.80 -10.57
C ARG A 322 -12.58 -7.76 -10.97
N ALA A 323 -12.54 -7.35 -12.24
CA ALA A 323 -11.65 -6.33 -12.73
C ALA A 323 -11.86 -4.98 -12.03
N ARG A 324 -13.12 -4.62 -11.75
CA ARG A 324 -13.46 -3.36 -11.08
C ARG A 324 -13.15 -3.35 -9.58
N ARG A 325 -13.14 -4.50 -8.92
CA ARG A 325 -12.83 -4.62 -7.48
C ARG A 325 -11.35 -4.53 -7.14
N LEU A 326 -10.47 -4.51 -8.14
CA LEU A 326 -9.02 -4.51 -7.93
C LEU A 326 -8.43 -3.17 -7.50
N ASN A 327 -9.20 -2.08 -7.69
CA ASN A 327 -8.80 -0.76 -7.18
C ASN A 327 -10.03 0.06 -6.80
N VAL A 328 -10.10 0.49 -5.54
CA VAL A 328 -11.25 1.22 -4.98
C VAL A 328 -11.40 2.63 -5.57
N ILE A 329 -10.32 3.21 -6.11
CA ILE A 329 -10.27 4.61 -6.59
C ILE A 329 -10.48 4.74 -8.09
N ILE A 330 -10.77 3.64 -8.80
CA ILE A 330 -10.99 3.67 -10.25
C ILE A 330 -12.34 4.33 -10.59
N GLN A 331 -12.27 5.42 -11.34
CA GLN A 331 -13.45 6.14 -11.85
C GLN A 331 -13.35 6.33 -13.38
N PRO A 332 -13.53 5.28 -14.18
CA PRO A 332 -13.57 5.42 -15.63
C PRO A 332 -14.70 6.34 -16.04
N HIS A 333 -14.44 7.21 -16.99
CA HIS A 333 -15.51 7.99 -17.62
C HIS A 333 -16.62 7.07 -18.14
N LEU A 334 -17.88 7.50 -18.04
CA LEU A 334 -19.05 6.69 -18.40
C LEU A 334 -18.94 6.06 -19.79
N ARG A 335 -18.38 6.78 -20.75
CA ARG A 335 -18.13 6.30 -22.11
C ARG A 335 -17.21 5.09 -22.11
N PHE A 336 -16.13 5.11 -21.33
CA PHE A 336 -15.17 4.00 -21.25
C PHE A 336 -15.79 2.77 -20.59
N VAL A 337 -16.72 2.93 -19.65
CA VAL A 337 -17.49 1.81 -19.10
C VAL A 337 -18.29 1.11 -20.19
N TYR A 338 -18.95 1.90 -21.06
CA TYR A 338 -19.68 1.37 -22.22
C TYR A 338 -18.75 0.65 -23.21
N GLU A 339 -17.55 1.16 -23.43
CA GLU A 339 -16.55 0.51 -24.27
C GLU A 339 -16.06 -0.81 -23.68
N LEU A 340 -15.89 -0.88 -22.35
CA LEU A 340 -15.54 -2.12 -21.65
C LEU A 340 -16.64 -3.18 -21.76
N MET A 341 -17.91 -2.78 -21.77
CA MET A 341 -19.01 -3.72 -22.00
C MET A 341 -18.95 -4.34 -23.41
N LYS A 342 -18.70 -3.52 -24.44
CA LYS A 342 -18.49 -4.03 -25.80
C LYS A 342 -17.27 -4.95 -25.90
N TRP A 343 -16.21 -4.61 -25.16
CA TRP A 343 -15.01 -5.45 -25.08
C TRP A 343 -15.32 -6.80 -24.46
N ASP A 344 -16.13 -6.85 -23.41
CA ASP A 344 -16.59 -8.08 -22.78
C ASP A 344 -17.34 -8.99 -23.75
N GLU A 345 -18.29 -8.43 -24.50
CA GLU A 345 -19.02 -9.16 -25.54
C GLU A 345 -18.06 -9.79 -26.58
N LEU A 346 -17.04 -9.04 -27.02
CA LEU A 346 -16.02 -9.54 -27.96
C LEU A 346 -15.19 -10.66 -27.33
N LEU A 347 -14.85 -10.57 -26.05
CA LEU A 347 -14.10 -11.61 -25.34
C LEU A 347 -14.91 -12.88 -25.17
N GLN A 348 -16.21 -12.77 -24.82
CA GLN A 348 -17.14 -13.90 -24.70
C GLN A 348 -17.30 -14.62 -26.06
N GLN A 349 -17.46 -13.87 -27.16
CA GLN A 349 -17.52 -14.44 -28.50
C GLN A 349 -16.26 -15.22 -28.86
N LYS A 350 -15.07 -14.68 -28.54
CA LYS A 350 -13.78 -15.37 -28.78
C LYS A 350 -13.64 -16.65 -27.96
N ARG A 351 -14.19 -16.69 -26.75
CA ARG A 351 -14.15 -17.86 -25.86
C ARG A 351 -15.23 -18.89 -26.19
N ARG A 352 -16.15 -18.59 -27.10
CA ARG A 352 -17.34 -19.39 -27.39
C ARG A 352 -18.22 -19.61 -26.16
N GLU A 353 -18.23 -18.68 -25.24
CA GLU A 353 -19.09 -18.67 -24.08
C GLU A 353 -20.47 -18.10 -24.46
N PRO A 354 -21.56 -18.55 -23.82
CA PRO A 354 -22.84 -17.91 -24.01
C PRO A 354 -22.75 -16.45 -23.57
N ILE A 355 -23.29 -15.54 -24.39
CA ILE A 355 -23.32 -14.11 -24.04
C ILE A 355 -24.24 -13.94 -22.84
N CYS A 356 -23.66 -13.89 -21.66
CA CYS A 356 -24.38 -13.61 -20.44
C CYS A 356 -24.54 -12.09 -20.32
N ARG A 357 -25.77 -11.60 -20.50
CA ARG A 357 -26.11 -10.19 -20.30
C ARG A 357 -26.43 -9.88 -18.83
N ASP A 358 -25.71 -10.51 -17.90
CA ASP A 358 -25.95 -10.33 -16.46
C ASP A 358 -25.64 -8.93 -15.93
N LEU A 359 -25.17 -8.05 -16.80
CA LEU A 359 -24.90 -6.65 -16.47
C LEU A 359 -25.89 -5.75 -17.21
N GLU A 360 -27.13 -5.72 -16.75
CA GLU A 360 -28.02 -4.63 -17.10
C GLU A 360 -27.43 -3.30 -16.63
N TRP A 361 -27.56 -2.27 -17.47
CA TRP A 361 -27.08 -0.91 -17.20
C TRP A 361 -27.48 -0.41 -15.79
N ALA A 362 -28.68 -0.75 -15.34
CA ALA A 362 -29.17 -0.42 -14.01
C ALA A 362 -28.28 -1.00 -12.89
N THR A 363 -27.80 -2.22 -13.04
CA THR A 363 -26.91 -2.89 -12.06
C THR A 363 -25.53 -2.23 -12.04
N ILE A 364 -24.98 -1.89 -13.20
CA ILE A 364 -23.70 -1.19 -13.30
C ILE A 364 -23.81 0.22 -12.72
N ALA A 365 -24.85 0.96 -13.05
CA ALA A 365 -25.10 2.31 -12.52
C ALA A 365 -25.30 2.28 -11.00
N HIS A 366 -26.00 1.27 -10.48
CA HIS A 366 -26.20 1.07 -9.05
C HIS A 366 -24.88 0.77 -8.33
N GLU A 367 -24.05 -0.12 -8.87
CA GLU A 367 -22.72 -0.42 -8.28
C GLU A 367 -21.77 0.78 -8.35
N ILE A 368 -21.81 1.58 -9.44
CA ILE A 368 -21.06 2.84 -9.53
C ILE A 368 -21.53 3.82 -8.46
N ALA A 369 -22.84 3.96 -8.25
CA ALA A 369 -23.41 4.83 -7.24
C ALA A 369 -23.03 4.38 -5.81
N LEU A 370 -23.03 3.07 -5.54
CA LEU A 370 -22.61 2.51 -4.25
C LEU A 370 -21.13 2.74 -3.97
N MET A 371 -20.26 2.61 -4.97
CA MET A 371 -18.83 2.87 -4.82
C MET A 371 -18.50 4.35 -4.63
N ASN A 372 -19.32 5.25 -5.18
CA ASN A 372 -19.15 6.71 -5.02
C ASN A 372 -19.83 7.26 -3.75
N LYS A 373 -20.61 6.46 -3.03
CA LYS A 373 -21.33 6.88 -1.83
C LYS A 373 -20.46 7.46 -0.71
N PRO A 374 -19.24 6.97 -0.45
CA PRO A 374 -18.33 7.57 0.52
C PRO A 374 -17.91 9.00 0.15
N TYR A 375 -17.82 9.31 -1.14
CA TYR A 375 -17.35 10.61 -1.66
C TYR A 375 -18.45 11.64 -1.84
N SER A 376 -19.74 11.23 -1.88
CA SER A 376 -20.89 12.13 -2.02
C SER A 376 -21.31 12.84 -0.74
N LYS A 377 -20.69 12.52 0.42
CA LYS A 377 -20.97 13.15 1.73
C LYS A 377 -20.05 14.32 2.05
N GLN A 378 -19.14 14.73 1.14
CA GLN A 378 -18.20 15.84 1.34
C GLN A 378 -18.53 17.09 0.50
N GLN A 379 -19.79 17.23 0.03
CA GLN A 379 -20.27 18.50 -0.54
C GLN A 379 -21.32 19.13 0.36
#